data_ded4d3d65e22ab4ba95858f00ad5365f
#
_entry.id   ded4d3d65e22ab4ba95858f00ad5365f
#
_cell.length_a   1.000
_cell.length_b   1.000
_cell.length_c   1.000
_cell.angle_alpha   90.00
_cell.angle_beta   90.00
_cell.angle_gamma   90.00
#
_symmetry.space_group_name_H-M   'P 1'
#
loop_
_entity.id
_entity.type
_entity.pdbx_description
1 polymer ?
#
loop_
_entity_poly.entity_id
_entity_poly.type
_entity_poly.pdbx_seq_one_letter_code
_entity_poly.pdbx_strand_id
1 'polypeptide(L)' 'MGFFDTLKTAGEYISSEAPKKYEAIFAKSTDEKLQEWWDEKSYDPDVDQRIIDVAEKELRKRHLI' A
#
# COMPACT_ATOMS: atom_id res chain seq x y z
N MET A 1 6.17 15.90 0.79
CA MET A 1 6.41 14.97 1.70
C MET A 1 5.22 14.40 2.22
N GLY A 2 5.15 13.31 2.33
CA GLY A 2 3.97 12.87 2.77
C GLY A 2 3.90 11.47 3.17
N PHE A 3 2.72 11.03 3.33
CA PHE A 3 2.34 9.72 3.69
C PHE A 3 3.04 8.65 2.83
N PHE A 4 3.11 8.86 1.53
CA PHE A 4 3.70 7.87 0.64
C PHE A 4 5.23 7.83 0.69
N ASP A 5 5.86 8.90 1.10
CA ASP A 5 7.30 8.91 1.31
C ASP A 5 7.65 7.99 2.48
N THR A 6 6.84 8.01 3.53
CA THR A 6 7.01 7.14 4.67
C THR A 6 6.82 5.68 4.26
N LEU A 7 5.84 5.41 3.41
CA LEU A 7 5.61 4.06 2.91
C LEU A 7 6.79 3.54 2.11
N LYS A 8 7.35 4.38 1.27
CA LYS A 8 8.49 4.01 0.45
C LYS A 8 9.70 3.64 1.32
N THR A 9 9.96 4.46 2.32
CA THR A 9 11.07 4.21 3.24
C THR A 9 10.85 2.92 4.03
N ALA A 10 9.64 2.73 4.53
CA ALA A 10 9.30 1.54 5.29
C ALA A 10 9.39 0.28 4.45
N GLY A 11 9.13 0.39 3.16
CA GLY A 11 9.19 -0.73 2.24
C GLY A 11 10.57 -1.34 2.09
N GLU A 12 11.61 -0.61 2.46
CA GLU A 12 12.97 -1.13 2.41
C GLU A 12 13.24 -2.15 3.51
N TYR A 13 12.42 -2.11 4.56
CA TYR A 13 12.54 -3.05 5.65
C TYR A 13 11.36 -3.99 5.67
N ILE A 14 11.35 -4.91 4.74
CA ILE A 14 10.26 -5.87 4.64
C ILE A 14 10.41 -6.92 5.73
N SER A 15 9.64 -6.76 6.80
CA SER A 15 9.60 -7.73 7.88
C SER A 15 8.26 -8.45 7.83
N SER A 16 8.10 -9.46 8.67
CA SER A 16 6.84 -10.19 8.76
C SER A 16 5.69 -9.30 9.23
N GLU A 17 6.00 -8.16 9.85
CA GLU A 17 4.99 -7.22 10.32
C GLU A 17 4.58 -6.20 9.27
N ALA A 18 5.36 -6.07 8.19
CA ALA A 18 5.11 -5.06 7.17
C ALA A 18 3.68 -5.12 6.60
N PRO A 19 3.13 -6.30 6.26
CA PRO A 19 1.77 -6.35 5.74
C PRO A 19 0.73 -5.78 6.70
N LYS A 20 0.90 -6.03 8.01
CA LYS A 20 -0.02 -5.50 9.01
C LYS A 20 0.05 -4.00 9.13
N LYS A 21 1.26 -3.45 9.08
CA LYS A 21 1.46 -2.01 9.14
C LYS A 21 0.82 -1.33 7.94
N TYR A 22 1.04 -1.88 6.76
CA TYR A 22 0.46 -1.32 5.54
C TYR A 22 -1.05 -1.44 5.52
N GLU A 23 -1.58 -2.51 6.08
CA GLU A 23 -3.02 -2.68 6.19
C GLU A 23 -3.64 -1.51 6.97
N ALA A 24 -3.05 -1.16 8.12
CA ALA A 24 -3.51 -0.04 8.92
C ALA A 24 -3.38 1.29 8.18
N ILE A 25 -2.27 1.47 7.46
CA ILE A 25 -2.01 2.68 6.70
C ILE A 25 -3.03 2.83 5.56
N PHE A 26 -3.27 1.77 4.82
CA PHE A 26 -4.23 1.79 3.71
C PHE A 26 -5.66 1.99 4.22
N ALA A 27 -5.98 1.43 5.36
CA ALA A 27 -7.31 1.62 5.95
C ALA A 27 -7.58 3.09 6.28
N LYS A 28 -6.52 3.84 6.59
CA LYS A 28 -6.63 5.27 6.91
C LYS A 28 -6.51 6.17 5.69
N SER A 29 -6.09 5.61 4.57
CA SER A 29 -5.92 6.39 3.34
C SER A 29 -7.27 6.71 2.71
N THR A 30 -7.34 7.86 2.03
CA THR A 30 -8.53 8.18 1.25
C THR A 30 -8.57 7.28 0.02
N ASP A 31 -9.74 7.12 -0.58
CA ASP A 31 -9.90 6.31 -1.78
C ASP A 31 -8.99 6.82 -2.90
N GLU A 32 -8.95 8.13 -3.06
CA GLU A 32 -8.15 8.77 -4.10
C GLU A 32 -6.66 8.47 -3.92
N LYS A 33 -6.16 8.61 -2.69
CA LYS A 33 -4.75 8.36 -2.41
C LYS A 33 -4.40 6.88 -2.55
N LEU A 34 -5.29 6.01 -2.15
CA LEU A 34 -5.08 4.59 -2.28
C LEU A 34 -5.03 4.17 -3.75
N GLN A 35 -5.93 4.71 -4.58
CA GLN A 35 -5.91 4.44 -6.00
C GLN A 35 -4.64 4.98 -6.67
N GLU A 36 -4.20 6.15 -6.25
CA GLU A 36 -2.97 6.75 -6.77
C GLU A 36 -1.77 5.86 -6.43
N TRP A 37 -1.70 5.38 -5.19
CA TRP A 37 -0.65 4.46 -4.78
C TRP A 37 -0.69 3.20 -5.64
N TRP A 38 -1.88 2.66 -5.85
CA TRP A 38 -2.09 1.45 -6.63
C TRP A 38 -1.59 1.63 -8.06
N ASP A 39 -1.95 2.73 -8.69
CA ASP A 39 -1.55 3.00 -10.06
C ASP A 39 -0.03 3.13 -10.20
N GLU A 40 0.63 3.66 -9.20
CA GLU A 40 2.07 3.85 -9.25
C GLU A 40 2.85 2.62 -8.82
N LYS A 41 2.37 1.93 -7.80
CA LYS A 41 3.16 0.91 -7.12
C LYS A 41 2.78 -0.53 -7.47
N SER A 42 1.59 -0.76 -7.99
CA SER A 42 1.18 -2.13 -8.29
C SER A 42 2.06 -2.79 -9.36
N TYR A 43 2.71 -2.00 -10.18
CA TYR A 43 3.59 -2.50 -11.24
C TYR A 43 5.07 -2.39 -10.88
N ASP A 44 5.38 -1.87 -9.72
CA ASP A 44 6.76 -1.66 -9.33
C ASP A 44 7.34 -2.97 -8.78
N PRO A 45 8.37 -3.53 -9.45
CA PRO A 45 8.96 -4.80 -8.99
C PRO A 45 9.71 -4.67 -7.66
N ASP A 46 10.02 -3.45 -7.24
CA ASP A 46 10.71 -3.23 -5.97
C ASP A 46 9.76 -3.26 -4.78
N VAL A 47 8.46 -3.22 -5.03
CA VAL A 47 7.45 -3.28 -3.97
C VAL A 47 7.14 -4.75 -3.67
N ASP A 48 7.14 -5.09 -2.39
CA ASP A 48 6.85 -6.45 -1.96
C ASP A 48 5.42 -6.84 -2.35
N GLN A 49 5.27 -8.03 -2.91
CA GLN A 49 3.97 -8.54 -3.35
C GLN A 49 2.96 -8.59 -2.20
N ARG A 50 3.42 -8.82 -0.98
CA ARG A 50 2.52 -8.86 0.17
C ARG A 50 1.89 -7.50 0.43
N ILE A 51 2.62 -6.43 0.18
CA ILE A 51 2.10 -5.07 0.32
C ILE A 51 1.08 -4.80 -0.78
N ILE A 52 1.37 -5.23 -1.98
CA ILE A 52 0.44 -5.09 -3.11
C ILE A 52 -0.85 -5.86 -2.83
N ASP A 53 -0.74 -7.05 -2.26
CA ASP A 53 -1.91 -7.85 -1.90
C ASP A 53 -2.77 -7.16 -0.85
N VAL A 54 -2.15 -6.50 0.13
CA VAL A 54 -2.87 -5.74 1.15
C VAL A 54 -3.63 -4.58 0.51
N ALA A 55 -2.97 -3.87 -0.40
CA ALA A 55 -3.61 -2.75 -1.11
C ALA A 55 -4.79 -3.25 -1.96
N GLU A 56 -4.61 -4.37 -2.64
CA GLU A 56 -5.67 -4.97 -3.45
C GLU A 56 -6.88 -5.30 -2.59
N LYS A 57 -6.66 -5.91 -1.44
CA LYS A 57 -7.73 -6.24 -0.52
C LYS A 57 -8.52 -5.01 -0.11
N GLU A 58 -7.82 -3.95 0.25
CA GLU A 58 -8.46 -2.72 0.67
C GLU A 58 -9.27 -2.09 -0.47
N LEU A 59 -8.71 -2.08 -1.68
CA LEU A 59 -9.39 -1.53 -2.84
C LEU A 59 -10.66 -2.32 -3.17
N ARG A 60 -10.60 -3.64 -3.08
CA ARG A 60 -11.76 -4.49 -3.31
C ARG A 60 -12.85 -4.29 -2.26
N LYS A 61 -12.42 -4.12 -1.02
CA LYS A 61 -13.33 -3.86 0.09
C LYS A 61 -14.10 -2.58 -0.13
N ARG A 62 -13.46 -1.59 -0.75
CA ARG A 62 -14.07 -0.30 -1.05
C ARG A 62 -14.75 -0.26 -2.41
N HIS A 63 -14.73 -1.35 -3.15
CA HIS A 63 -15.27 -1.44 -4.50
C HIS A 63 -14.61 -0.46 -5.48
N LEU A 64 -13.31 -0.26 -5.33
CA LEU A 64 -12.54 0.60 -6.22
C LEU A 64 -11.87 -0.17 -7.36
N ILE A 65 -11.80 -1.46 -7.23
CA ILE A 65 -11.32 -2.34 -8.29
C ILE A 65 -12.14 -3.61 -8.35
#